data_47e2ce2c3d8f34e1b56372b28b63e891
#
_entry.id   47e2ce2c3d8f34e1b56372b28b63e891
#
_cell.length_a   1.000
_cell.length_b   1.000
_cell.length_c   1.000
_cell.angle_alpha   90.00
_cell.angle_beta   90.00
_cell.angle_gamma   90.00
#
_symmetry.space_group_name_H-M   'P 1'
#
loop_
_entity.id
_entity.type
_entity.pdbx_description
1 polymer ?
#
loop_
_entity_poly.entity_id
_entity_poly.type
_entity_poly.pdbx_seq_one_letter_code
_entity_poly.pdbx_strand_id
1 'polypeptide(L)'
;MTIRTTANGVAILGLSLALGLGGCASMETGRGRIVKAAPRCADQTAQIYFDSFSADLTKEGRAVIAAAAQQARPCKVTGVEVLGLADSVGGASDSNLELSKRRAQAVTAALAGAGLPAAEFRITAVGENGSTTADGRARPLRRRADIVVHLAPS
;
A
#
# COMPACT_ATOMS: atom_id res chain seq x y z
N MET A 1 -27.03 86.59 0.33
CA MET A 1 -26.74 87.26 1.59
C MET A 1 -25.38 86.81 2.05
N THR A 2 -24.48 87.73 1.94
CA THR A 2 -23.05 87.67 2.22
C THR A 2 -22.78 87.47 3.70
N ILE A 3 -21.77 86.70 4.07
CA ILE A 3 -20.84 87.04 5.18
C ILE A 3 -19.51 86.34 4.95
N ARG A 4 -18.50 87.15 4.86
CA ARG A 4 -17.05 86.85 4.97
C ARG A 4 -16.66 86.72 6.43
N THR A 5 -15.62 85.96 6.72
CA THR A 5 -14.55 86.42 7.69
C THR A 5 -13.50 85.33 7.75
N THR A 6 -12.36 85.60 7.28
CA THR A 6 -11.03 85.94 7.80
C THR A 6 -10.26 84.88 8.56
N ALA A 7 -9.08 84.69 8.00
CA ALA A 7 -7.83 84.14 8.45
C ALA A 7 -7.53 84.06 9.95
N ASN A 8 -6.83 83.05 10.34
CA ASN A 8 -5.61 83.21 11.18
C ASN A 8 -4.76 81.90 11.01
N GLY A 9 -3.52 82.12 10.63
CA GLY A 9 -2.52 81.11 10.50
C GLY A 9 -1.93 80.76 11.86
N VAL A 10 -1.64 79.46 12.00
CA VAL A 10 -0.67 78.97 12.98
C VAL A 10 0.20 77.95 12.27
N ALA A 11 1.44 78.31 12.06
CA ALA A 11 2.46 77.39 11.58
C ALA A 11 2.84 76.45 12.74
N ILE A 12 2.57 75.18 12.51
CA ILE A 12 3.10 74.13 13.39
C ILE A 12 4.02 73.26 12.56
N LEU A 13 5.33 73.33 12.92
CA LEU A 13 6.33 72.43 12.42
C LEU A 13 5.85 70.94 12.67
N GLY A 14 5.45 70.29 11.61
CA GLY A 14 5.10 68.88 11.66
C GLY A 14 6.33 68.00 11.46
N LEU A 15 6.71 67.35 12.52
CA LEU A 15 7.69 66.26 12.56
C LEU A 15 7.25 65.14 11.61
N SER A 16 7.92 65.00 10.50
CA SER A 16 7.66 63.92 9.51
C SER A 16 8.11 62.59 10.09
N LEU A 17 7.17 61.86 10.68
CA LEU A 17 7.37 60.46 11.06
C LEU A 17 7.24 59.60 9.80
N ALA A 18 8.36 59.27 9.19
CA ALA A 18 8.43 58.31 8.09
C ALA A 18 8.07 56.93 8.63
N LEU A 19 6.79 56.53 8.48
CA LEU A 19 6.41 55.14 8.62
C LEU A 19 7.00 54.37 7.42
N GLY A 20 8.12 53.69 7.67
CA GLY A 20 8.66 52.71 6.78
C GLY A 20 7.60 51.62 6.56
N LEU A 21 7.00 51.59 5.39
CA LEU A 21 6.29 50.39 4.91
C LEU A 21 7.33 49.28 4.79
N GLY A 22 7.45 48.49 5.85
CA GLY A 22 8.16 47.22 5.80
C GLY A 22 7.53 46.39 4.71
N GLY A 23 8.20 46.31 3.57
CA GLY A 23 7.84 45.37 2.54
C GLY A 23 7.79 43.98 3.17
N CYS A 24 6.61 43.34 3.18
CA CYS A 24 6.51 41.92 3.34
C CYS A 24 7.30 41.30 2.18
N ALA A 25 8.59 41.05 2.42
CA ALA A 25 9.33 40.13 1.61
C ALA A 25 8.54 38.83 1.66
N SER A 26 7.83 38.50 0.59
CA SER A 26 7.27 37.19 0.38
C SER A 26 8.45 36.23 0.48
N MET A 27 8.62 35.59 1.65
CA MET A 27 9.40 34.39 1.70
C MET A 27 8.69 33.45 0.72
N GLU A 28 9.20 33.38 -0.49
CA GLU A 28 9.02 32.20 -1.31
C GLU A 28 9.58 31.06 -0.48
N THR A 29 8.69 30.47 0.34
CA THR A 29 8.89 29.14 0.84
C THR A 29 9.09 28.31 -0.42
N GLY A 30 10.34 28.06 -0.75
CA GLY A 30 10.70 27.12 -1.78
C GLY A 30 9.91 25.86 -1.43
N ARG A 31 8.80 25.67 -2.14
CA ARG A 31 8.09 24.38 -2.11
C ARG A 31 9.14 23.39 -2.53
N GLY A 32 9.74 22.77 -1.51
CA GLY A 32 10.77 21.81 -1.71
C GLY A 32 10.25 20.86 -2.77
N ARG A 33 10.95 20.77 -3.88
CA ARG A 33 10.70 19.80 -4.92
C ARG A 33 10.51 18.50 -4.14
N ILE A 34 9.28 17.96 -4.16
CA ILE A 34 9.03 16.63 -3.61
C ILE A 34 9.91 15.72 -4.45
N VAL A 35 11.10 15.43 -3.95
CA VAL A 35 12.00 14.47 -4.57
C VAL A 35 11.26 13.15 -4.42
N LYS A 36 10.68 12.67 -5.53
CA LYS A 36 10.04 11.37 -5.56
C LYS A 36 11.15 10.38 -5.20
N ALA A 37 11.12 9.89 -3.96
CA ALA A 37 12.09 8.91 -3.50
C ALA A 37 12.06 7.73 -4.49
N ALA A 38 13.24 7.25 -4.87
CA ALA A 38 13.35 6.05 -5.69
C ALA A 38 12.55 4.92 -5.02
N PRO A 39 11.84 4.10 -5.79
CA PRO A 39 11.06 2.99 -5.21
C PRO A 39 11.99 2.11 -4.38
N ARG A 40 11.58 1.82 -3.16
CA ARG A 40 12.27 0.84 -2.33
C ARG A 40 11.85 -0.54 -2.82
N CYS A 41 12.71 -1.20 -3.56
CA CYS A 41 12.48 -2.55 -4.05
C CYS A 41 12.81 -3.58 -2.94
N ALA A 42 12.09 -3.49 -1.83
CA ALA A 42 12.13 -4.49 -0.77
C ALA A 42 11.09 -5.58 -1.05
N ASP A 43 11.36 -6.78 -0.57
CA ASP A 43 10.43 -7.89 -0.67
C ASP A 43 9.08 -7.54 -0.08
N GLN A 44 8.02 -8.01 -0.73
CA GLN A 44 6.64 -7.77 -0.35
C GLN A 44 5.98 -9.08 0.07
N THR A 45 5.21 -9.02 1.14
CA THR A 45 4.43 -10.15 1.61
C THR A 45 2.94 -9.81 1.61
N ALA A 46 2.10 -10.77 1.25
CA ALA A 46 0.66 -10.64 1.32
C ALA A 46 -0.01 -11.96 1.69
N GLN A 47 -1.21 -11.87 2.23
CA GLN A 47 -2.03 -13.03 2.60
C GLN A 47 -3.38 -12.94 1.88
N ILE A 48 -3.76 -13.98 1.17
CA ILE A 48 -5.02 -14.09 0.45
C ILE A 48 -5.89 -15.10 1.16
N TYR A 49 -6.99 -14.64 1.73
CA TYR A 49 -7.94 -15.46 2.46
C TYR A 49 -9.03 -15.99 1.54
N PHE A 50 -9.50 -17.19 1.86
CA PHE A 50 -10.54 -17.92 1.11
C PHE A 50 -11.71 -18.26 2.02
N ASP A 51 -12.86 -18.47 1.41
CA ASP A 51 -14.01 -19.06 2.09
C ASP A 51 -13.75 -20.52 2.44
N SER A 52 -14.55 -21.06 3.36
CA SER A 52 -14.44 -22.47 3.77
C SER A 52 -14.61 -23.37 2.55
N PHE A 53 -13.75 -24.37 2.41
CA PHE A 53 -13.74 -25.36 1.32
C PHE A 53 -13.59 -24.80 -0.10
N SER A 54 -13.40 -23.48 -0.26
CA SER A 54 -13.21 -22.83 -1.55
C SER A 54 -11.75 -22.51 -1.86
N ALA A 55 -11.42 -22.52 -3.15
CA ALA A 55 -10.20 -21.94 -3.72
C ALA A 55 -10.54 -20.76 -4.66
N ASP A 56 -11.77 -20.29 -4.66
CA ASP A 56 -12.19 -19.13 -5.44
C ASP A 56 -11.68 -17.85 -4.77
N LEU A 57 -11.08 -16.99 -5.55
CA LEU A 57 -10.61 -15.69 -5.05
C LEU A 57 -11.80 -14.79 -4.72
N THR A 58 -11.80 -14.26 -3.51
CA THR A 58 -12.75 -13.22 -3.09
C THR A 58 -12.46 -11.90 -3.82
N LYS A 59 -13.37 -10.94 -3.75
CA LYS A 59 -13.17 -9.59 -4.29
C LYS A 59 -11.96 -8.92 -3.60
N GLU A 60 -11.86 -9.08 -2.30
CA GLU A 60 -10.78 -8.55 -1.46
C GLU A 60 -9.44 -9.21 -1.81
N GLY A 61 -9.42 -10.53 -2.00
CA GLY A 61 -8.23 -11.26 -2.43
C GLY A 61 -7.71 -10.76 -3.78
N ARG A 62 -8.60 -10.54 -4.75
CA ARG A 62 -8.22 -9.95 -6.05
C ARG A 62 -7.67 -8.53 -5.92
N ALA A 63 -8.24 -7.71 -5.02
CA ALA A 63 -7.74 -6.36 -4.78
C ALA A 63 -6.33 -6.36 -4.18
N VAL A 64 -6.05 -7.26 -3.23
CA VAL A 64 -4.70 -7.43 -2.65
C VAL A 64 -3.69 -7.86 -3.72
N ILE A 65 -4.05 -8.82 -4.58
CA ILE A 65 -3.21 -9.28 -5.69
C ILE A 65 -2.90 -8.12 -6.66
N ALA A 66 -3.91 -7.36 -7.04
CA ALA A 66 -3.73 -6.21 -7.93
C ALA A 66 -2.82 -5.14 -7.31
N ALA A 67 -2.98 -4.87 -6.01
CA ALA A 67 -2.12 -3.93 -5.29
C ALA A 67 -0.66 -4.40 -5.23
N ALA A 68 -0.42 -5.68 -4.92
CA ALA A 68 0.91 -6.27 -4.89
C ALA A 68 1.59 -6.17 -6.28
N ALA A 69 0.87 -6.50 -7.36
CA ALA A 69 1.38 -6.38 -8.72
C ALA A 69 1.71 -4.94 -9.11
N GLN A 70 0.87 -3.96 -8.71
CA GLN A 70 1.15 -2.55 -8.97
C GLN A 70 2.39 -2.04 -8.22
N GLN A 71 2.54 -2.45 -6.97
CA GLN A 71 3.71 -2.06 -6.16
C GLN A 71 5.01 -2.66 -6.69
N ALA A 72 4.96 -3.84 -7.31
CA ALA A 72 6.11 -4.50 -7.91
C ALA A 72 6.58 -3.85 -9.22
N ARG A 73 5.70 -3.13 -9.96
CA ARG A 73 6.00 -2.57 -11.30
C ARG A 73 7.28 -1.74 -11.43
N PRO A 74 7.64 -0.88 -10.45
CA PRO A 74 8.85 -0.05 -10.58
C PRO A 74 10.14 -0.82 -10.29
N CYS A 75 10.06 -2.11 -9.99
CA CYS A 75 11.17 -2.97 -9.58
C CYS A 75 11.27 -4.19 -10.49
N LYS A 76 12.44 -4.80 -10.51
CA LYS A 76 12.62 -6.12 -11.12
C LYS A 76 12.09 -7.20 -10.18
N VAL A 77 11.14 -8.00 -10.61
CA VAL A 77 10.72 -9.21 -9.88
C VAL A 77 11.75 -10.30 -10.11
N THR A 78 12.33 -10.82 -9.02
CA THR A 78 13.37 -11.85 -9.04
C THR A 78 12.86 -13.22 -8.57
N GLY A 79 11.68 -13.25 -7.95
CA GLY A 79 11.03 -14.47 -7.52
C GLY A 79 9.63 -14.18 -6.94
N VAL A 80 8.76 -15.16 -7.02
CA VAL A 80 7.43 -15.10 -6.40
C VAL A 80 7.17 -16.45 -5.73
N GLU A 81 7.04 -16.46 -4.42
CA GLU A 81 6.70 -17.65 -3.66
C GLU A 81 5.22 -17.62 -3.29
N VAL A 82 4.53 -18.71 -3.53
CA VAL A 82 3.10 -18.87 -3.19
C VAL A 82 2.94 -20.14 -2.36
N LEU A 83 2.56 -19.97 -1.10
CA LEU A 83 2.32 -21.06 -0.15
C LEU A 83 0.83 -21.20 0.10
N GLY A 84 0.22 -22.27 -0.44
CA GLY A 84 -1.18 -22.62 -0.18
C GLY A 84 -1.35 -23.36 1.14
N LEU A 85 -2.37 -22.95 1.90
CA LEU A 85 -2.70 -23.52 3.21
C LEU A 85 -4.19 -23.90 3.26
N ALA A 86 -4.49 -24.92 4.07
CA ALA A 86 -5.83 -25.28 4.46
C ALA A 86 -5.93 -25.38 5.97
N ASP A 87 -7.13 -25.26 6.53
CA ASP A 87 -7.38 -25.57 7.94
C ASP A 87 -7.72 -27.05 8.09
N SER A 88 -7.71 -27.54 9.34
CA SER A 88 -8.05 -28.93 9.67
C SER A 88 -9.55 -29.17 9.80
N VAL A 89 -10.38 -28.16 9.51
CA VAL A 89 -11.83 -28.25 9.71
C VAL A 89 -12.48 -28.93 8.52
N GLY A 90 -13.02 -30.13 8.73
CA GLY A 90 -14.01 -30.75 7.84
C GLY A 90 -13.49 -31.54 6.65
N GLY A 91 -12.22 -31.95 6.61
CA GLY A 91 -11.70 -32.77 5.52
C GLY A 91 -10.62 -33.76 5.94
N ALA A 92 -10.44 -34.83 5.15
CA ALA A 92 -9.28 -35.70 5.28
C ALA A 92 -8.01 -34.93 4.85
N SER A 93 -6.85 -35.31 5.38
CA SER A 93 -5.56 -34.66 5.08
C SER A 93 -5.28 -34.54 3.58
N ASP A 94 -5.61 -35.57 2.80
CA ASP A 94 -5.43 -35.55 1.35
C ASP A 94 -6.32 -34.49 0.68
N SER A 95 -7.57 -34.34 1.13
CA SER A 95 -8.50 -33.33 0.64
C SER A 95 -7.98 -31.92 0.96
N ASN A 96 -7.40 -31.71 2.16
CA ASN A 96 -6.83 -30.44 2.59
C ASN A 96 -5.54 -30.11 1.82
N LEU A 97 -4.73 -31.11 1.50
CA LEU A 97 -3.57 -30.92 0.64
C LEU A 97 -4.01 -30.48 -0.77
N GLU A 98 -5.00 -31.14 -1.34
CA GLU A 98 -5.50 -30.79 -2.67
C GLU A 98 -6.16 -29.39 -2.68
N LEU A 99 -6.91 -29.03 -1.63
CA LEU A 99 -7.47 -27.70 -1.49
C LEU A 99 -6.37 -26.64 -1.41
N SER A 100 -5.31 -26.89 -0.65
CA SER A 100 -4.18 -25.97 -0.55
C SER A 100 -3.46 -25.78 -1.89
N LYS A 101 -3.32 -26.82 -2.70
CA LYS A 101 -2.79 -26.72 -4.08
C LYS A 101 -3.66 -25.84 -4.95
N ARG A 102 -4.98 -26.07 -4.96
CA ARG A 102 -5.91 -25.25 -5.77
C ARG A 102 -5.86 -23.78 -5.36
N ARG A 103 -5.75 -23.47 -4.06
CA ARG A 103 -5.60 -22.09 -3.57
C ARG A 103 -4.32 -21.45 -4.09
N ALA A 104 -3.20 -22.15 -3.98
CA ALA A 104 -1.93 -21.65 -4.49
C ALA A 104 -1.99 -21.44 -6.01
N GLN A 105 -2.58 -22.35 -6.76
CA GLN A 105 -2.76 -22.21 -8.20
C GLN A 105 -3.65 -21.03 -8.58
N ALA A 106 -4.77 -20.82 -7.88
CA ALA A 106 -5.66 -19.70 -8.12
C ALA A 106 -4.96 -18.34 -7.90
N VAL A 107 -4.17 -18.24 -6.84
CA VAL A 107 -3.36 -17.04 -6.56
C VAL A 107 -2.28 -16.84 -7.62
N THR A 108 -1.56 -17.90 -7.99
CA THR A 108 -0.51 -17.84 -9.02
C THR A 108 -1.07 -17.39 -10.38
N ALA A 109 -2.20 -17.95 -10.79
CA ALA A 109 -2.87 -17.54 -12.03
C ALA A 109 -3.28 -16.06 -12.00
N ALA A 110 -3.81 -15.60 -10.87
CA ALA A 110 -4.22 -14.19 -10.71
C ALA A 110 -3.02 -13.22 -10.67
N LEU A 111 -1.90 -13.59 -10.03
CA LEU A 111 -0.67 -12.80 -10.03
C LEU A 111 -0.07 -12.69 -11.43
N ALA A 112 -0.02 -13.80 -12.19
CA ALA A 112 0.42 -13.81 -13.58
C ALA A 112 -0.49 -12.94 -14.45
N GLY A 113 -1.82 -13.05 -14.28
CA GLY A 113 -2.80 -12.20 -14.95
C GLY A 113 -2.69 -10.72 -14.60
N ALA A 114 -2.18 -10.40 -13.41
CA ALA A 114 -1.89 -9.03 -12.98
C ALA A 114 -0.53 -8.50 -13.49
N GLY A 115 0.25 -9.33 -14.20
CA GLY A 115 1.47 -8.94 -14.89
C GLY A 115 2.78 -9.31 -14.20
N LEU A 116 2.76 -10.16 -13.16
CA LEU A 116 4.00 -10.70 -12.62
C LEU A 116 4.56 -11.79 -13.56
N PRO A 117 5.90 -11.91 -13.70
CA PRO A 117 6.50 -12.88 -14.62
C PRO A 117 6.33 -14.31 -14.13
N ALA A 118 5.60 -15.14 -14.88
CA ALA A 118 5.26 -16.51 -14.50
C ALA A 118 6.49 -17.42 -14.31
N ALA A 119 7.60 -17.15 -14.99
CA ALA A 119 8.83 -17.93 -14.88
C ALA A 119 9.49 -17.87 -13.49
N GLU A 120 9.12 -16.88 -12.68
CA GLU A 120 9.66 -16.65 -11.35
C GLU A 120 8.82 -17.30 -10.24
N PHE A 121 7.75 -18.01 -10.55
CA PHE A 121 6.87 -18.59 -9.53
C PHE A 121 7.41 -19.90 -8.95
N ARG A 122 7.36 -19.98 -7.62
CA ARG A 122 7.56 -21.18 -6.82
C ARG A 122 6.31 -21.45 -6.02
N ILE A 123 5.69 -22.61 -6.23
CA ILE A 123 4.42 -22.98 -5.62
C ILE A 123 4.64 -24.10 -4.62
N THR A 124 4.16 -23.92 -3.40
CA THR A 124 4.17 -24.92 -2.34
C THR A 124 2.77 -25.08 -1.78
N ALA A 125 2.39 -26.30 -1.44
CA ALA A 125 1.14 -26.61 -0.78
C ALA A 125 1.42 -27.51 0.44
N VAL A 126 0.91 -27.13 1.58
CA VAL A 126 1.18 -27.83 2.86
C VAL A 126 -0.06 -28.39 3.52
N GLY A 127 -1.21 -28.30 2.83
CA GLY A 127 -2.47 -28.80 3.38
C GLY A 127 -2.78 -28.18 4.75
N GLU A 128 -3.13 -29.04 5.69
CA GLU A 128 -3.46 -28.63 7.06
C GLU A 128 -2.25 -28.60 8.03
N ASN A 129 -1.04 -28.87 7.55
CA ASN A 129 0.13 -28.87 8.42
C ASN A 129 0.26 -27.55 9.20
N GLY A 130 0.31 -27.63 10.55
CA GLY A 130 0.32 -26.47 11.44
C GLY A 130 -1.03 -25.75 11.54
N SER A 131 -2.15 -26.35 11.14
CA SER A 131 -3.50 -25.80 11.31
C SER A 131 -4.05 -25.96 12.72
N THR A 132 -3.33 -26.69 13.56
CA THR A 132 -3.64 -26.84 15.00
C THR A 132 -2.54 -26.22 15.85
N THR A 133 -2.92 -25.77 17.03
CA THR A 133 -1.99 -25.35 18.09
C THR A 133 -1.46 -26.58 18.82
N ALA A 134 -0.43 -26.40 19.67
CA ALA A 134 0.13 -27.50 20.48
C ALA A 134 -0.89 -28.16 21.43
N ASP A 135 -1.95 -27.43 21.80
CA ASP A 135 -3.08 -27.91 22.62
C ASP A 135 -4.24 -28.49 21.76
N GLY A 136 -4.00 -28.70 20.43
CA GLY A 136 -4.93 -29.35 19.52
C GLY A 136 -6.08 -28.48 19.00
N ARG A 137 -6.08 -27.18 19.27
CA ARG A 137 -7.13 -26.25 18.79
C ARG A 137 -6.90 -25.88 17.31
N ALA A 138 -7.99 -25.80 16.55
CA ALA A 138 -7.93 -25.37 15.16
C ALA A 138 -7.49 -23.90 15.03
N ARG A 139 -6.67 -23.63 14.02
CA ARG A 139 -6.27 -22.27 13.58
C ARG A 139 -7.07 -21.87 12.34
N PRO A 140 -8.24 -21.24 12.49
CA PRO A 140 -9.13 -20.96 11.35
C PRO A 140 -8.50 -20.01 10.32
N LEU A 141 -7.52 -19.18 10.71
CA LEU A 141 -6.81 -18.26 9.82
C LEU A 141 -5.87 -18.96 8.81
N ARG A 142 -5.87 -20.28 8.73
CA ARG A 142 -5.08 -21.02 7.74
C ARG A 142 -5.81 -21.26 6.41
N ARG A 143 -7.04 -20.76 6.26
CA ARG A 143 -7.74 -20.74 4.96
C ARG A 143 -7.19 -19.61 4.08
N ARG A 144 -5.93 -19.73 3.66
CA ARG A 144 -5.25 -18.67 2.92
C ARG A 144 -4.15 -19.21 2.00
N ALA A 145 -3.65 -18.32 1.16
CA ALA A 145 -2.34 -18.49 0.55
C ALA A 145 -1.44 -17.31 0.98
N ASP A 146 -0.23 -17.61 1.35
CA ASP A 146 0.79 -16.62 1.67
C ASP A 146 1.62 -16.36 0.40
N ILE A 147 1.92 -15.09 0.13
CA ILE A 147 2.68 -14.65 -1.04
C ILE A 147 3.92 -13.91 -0.56
N VAL A 148 5.06 -14.21 -1.18
CA VAL A 148 6.27 -13.38 -1.08
C VAL A 148 6.71 -13.02 -2.50
N VAL A 149 6.82 -11.72 -2.77
CA VAL A 149 7.35 -11.19 -4.03
C VAL A 149 8.74 -10.63 -3.76
N HIS A 150 9.76 -11.26 -4.33
CA HIS A 150 11.14 -10.82 -4.23
C HIS A 150 11.43 -9.77 -5.26
N LEU A 151 11.94 -8.62 -4.83
CA LEU A 151 12.16 -7.44 -5.65
C LEU A 151 13.62 -6.99 -5.60
N ALA A 152 14.11 -6.51 -6.73
CA ALA A 152 15.40 -5.86 -6.85
C ALA A 152 15.25 -4.52 -7.58
N PRO A 153 16.18 -3.57 -7.40
CA PRO A 153 16.25 -2.38 -8.25
C PRO A 153 16.38 -2.75 -9.73
N SER A 154 15.70 -1.97 -10.59
CA SER A 154 15.74 -2.13 -12.05
C SER A 154 17.01 -1.53 -12.66
#